data_19e25c9292787a77adefc8913793720b
#
_entry.id   19e25c9292787a77adefc8913793720b
#
_cell.length_a   1.000
_cell.length_b   1.000
_cell.length_c   1.000
_cell.angle_alpha   90.00
_cell.angle_beta   90.00
_cell.angle_gamma   90.00
#
_symmetry.space_group_name_H-M   'P 1'
#
loop_
_entity.id
_entity.type
_entity.pdbx_description
1 polymer ?
#
loop_
_entity_poly.entity_id
_entity_poly.type
_entity_poly.pdbx_seq_one_letter_code
_entity_poly.pdbx_strand_id
1 'polypeptide(L)'
;NAFMATLNKGDEVIIPAPFWVSYPDMVLLAGGKPKIVKCSEADNFKLTPDKLRKAITKKTKWIIFNSPSNPTGASYTKTEINKLSKVLIKNKKIHILSDDIYEHIIYDKTKYFTIAQISNLKNRTLTMNGVSKSYAMTGWRIGYAGGPKEIIKAIRKVQSQSTSNPSSVSQAAAVEALNGTQKF
;
A
#
# COMPACT_ATOMS: atom_id res chain seq x y z
N ASN A 1 3.73 -2.66 -10.98
CA ASN A 1 4.96 -1.98 -11.44
C ASN A 1 5.99 -1.80 -10.31
N ALA A 2 5.59 -1.46 -9.05
CA ALA A 2 6.53 -1.23 -7.95
C ALA A 2 7.40 -2.47 -7.67
N PHE A 3 6.78 -3.62 -7.53
CA PHE A 3 7.48 -4.89 -7.29
C PHE A 3 8.33 -5.31 -8.50
N MET A 4 7.78 -5.19 -9.72
CA MET A 4 8.54 -5.46 -10.95
C MET A 4 9.80 -4.60 -11.08
N ALA A 5 9.75 -3.36 -10.59
CA ALA A 5 10.87 -2.43 -10.66
C ALA A 5 11.91 -2.62 -9.55
N THR A 6 11.60 -3.33 -8.46
CA THR A 6 12.43 -3.28 -7.24
C THR A 6 12.75 -4.63 -6.60
N LEU A 7 12.02 -5.71 -6.93
CA LEU A 7 12.30 -7.03 -6.38
C LEU A 7 13.32 -7.79 -7.22
N ASN A 8 14.17 -8.54 -6.55
CA ASN A 8 15.04 -9.55 -7.11
C ASN A 8 14.62 -10.94 -6.59
N LYS A 9 15.10 -11.97 -7.26
CA LYS A 9 14.86 -13.36 -6.84
C LYS A 9 15.27 -13.57 -5.38
N GLY A 10 14.30 -13.99 -4.58
CA GLY A 10 14.49 -14.27 -3.14
C GLY A 10 14.23 -13.10 -2.20
N ASP A 11 14.01 -11.88 -2.69
CA ASP A 11 13.52 -10.77 -1.88
C ASP A 11 12.14 -11.11 -1.29
N GLU A 12 11.95 -10.79 -0.01
CA GLU A 12 10.70 -11.07 0.70
C GLU A 12 9.82 -9.82 0.80
N VAL A 13 8.50 -10.02 0.63
CA VAL A 13 7.48 -9.00 0.87
C VAL A 13 6.55 -9.46 1.98
N ILE A 14 6.52 -8.75 3.09
CA ILE A 14 5.61 -9.03 4.21
C ILE A 14 4.20 -8.61 3.84
N ILE A 15 3.25 -9.56 3.96
CA ILE A 15 1.83 -9.35 3.66
C ILE A 15 1.01 -9.80 4.88
N PRO A 16 0.42 -8.85 5.64
CA PRO A 16 -0.50 -9.18 6.72
C PRO A 16 -1.76 -9.84 6.16
N ALA A 17 -2.16 -10.98 6.74
CA ALA A 17 -3.37 -11.71 6.35
C ALA A 17 -4.46 -11.55 7.43
N PRO A 18 -5.77 -11.43 7.04
CA PRO A 18 -6.32 -11.52 5.67
C PRO A 18 -5.91 -10.34 4.78
N PHE A 19 -5.82 -10.59 3.46
CA PHE A 19 -5.34 -9.62 2.47
C PHE A 19 -6.13 -9.71 1.16
N TRP A 20 -6.04 -8.67 0.34
CA TRP A 20 -6.55 -8.73 -1.03
C TRP A 20 -5.78 -9.77 -1.85
N VAL A 21 -6.52 -10.67 -2.49
CA VAL A 21 -6.01 -11.90 -3.14
C VAL A 21 -4.83 -11.68 -4.08
N SER A 22 -4.75 -10.53 -4.74
CA SER A 22 -3.69 -10.26 -5.73
C SER A 22 -2.32 -9.89 -5.14
N TYR A 23 -2.21 -9.58 -3.85
CA TYR A 23 -0.91 -9.17 -3.30
C TYR A 23 0.16 -10.26 -3.41
N PRO A 24 -0.09 -11.54 -3.02
CA PRO A 24 0.91 -12.59 -3.20
C PRO A 24 1.29 -12.81 -4.67
N ASP A 25 0.30 -12.81 -5.56
CA ASP A 25 0.53 -13.06 -6.98
C ASP A 25 1.38 -11.96 -7.63
N MET A 26 1.15 -10.69 -7.28
CA MET A 26 2.00 -9.59 -7.73
C MET A 26 3.45 -9.72 -7.28
N VAL A 27 3.69 -10.26 -6.07
CA VAL A 27 5.04 -10.51 -5.55
C VAL A 27 5.70 -11.68 -6.31
N LEU A 28 4.96 -12.77 -6.53
CA LEU A 28 5.45 -13.95 -7.26
C LEU A 28 5.79 -13.60 -8.71
N LEU A 29 4.92 -12.88 -9.41
CA LEU A 29 5.15 -12.40 -10.78
C LEU A 29 6.40 -11.53 -10.90
N ALA A 30 6.73 -10.78 -9.84
CA ALA A 30 7.95 -9.98 -9.78
C ALA A 30 9.20 -10.77 -9.33
N GLY A 31 9.11 -12.10 -9.18
CA GLY A 31 10.21 -12.96 -8.76
C GLY A 31 10.53 -12.94 -7.27
N GLY A 32 9.73 -12.23 -6.46
CA GLY A 32 9.87 -12.18 -5.01
C GLY A 32 9.21 -13.34 -4.29
N LYS A 33 9.31 -13.34 -2.96
CA LYS A 33 8.68 -14.32 -2.07
C LYS A 33 7.65 -13.62 -1.16
N PRO A 34 6.34 -13.92 -1.27
CA PRO A 34 5.36 -13.41 -0.34
C PRO A 34 5.58 -14.05 1.05
N LYS A 35 5.70 -13.22 2.07
CA LYS A 35 5.82 -13.63 3.46
C LYS A 35 4.54 -13.29 4.21
N ILE A 36 3.66 -14.26 4.28
CA ILE A 36 2.35 -14.10 4.89
C ILE A 36 2.46 -14.09 6.41
N VAL A 37 1.88 -13.06 7.04
CA VAL A 37 1.79 -12.93 8.49
C VAL A 37 0.34 -13.00 8.92
N LYS A 38 -0.06 -14.11 9.54
CA LYS A 38 -1.43 -14.31 10.03
C LYS A 38 -1.77 -13.34 11.16
N CYS A 39 -2.81 -12.54 10.95
CA CYS A 39 -3.41 -11.65 11.94
C CYS A 39 -4.77 -12.23 12.31
N SER A 40 -4.93 -12.59 13.58
CA SER A 40 -6.14 -13.25 14.08
C SER A 40 -7.23 -12.23 14.45
N GLU A 41 -8.41 -12.74 14.70
CA GLU A 41 -9.52 -11.95 15.23
C GLU A 41 -9.14 -11.28 16.57
N ALA A 42 -8.39 -11.98 17.43
CA ALA A 42 -7.88 -11.43 18.68
C ALA A 42 -6.97 -10.19 18.50
N ASP A 43 -6.36 -10.04 17.32
CA ASP A 43 -5.61 -8.85 16.92
C ASP A 43 -6.46 -7.85 16.11
N ASN A 44 -7.78 -8.07 16.04
CA ASN A 44 -8.69 -7.35 15.12
C ASN A 44 -8.21 -7.41 13.66
N PHE A 45 -7.68 -8.54 13.23
CA PHE A 45 -7.10 -8.78 11.91
C PHE A 45 -5.98 -7.80 11.52
N LYS A 46 -5.30 -7.21 12.49
CA LYS A 46 -4.23 -6.22 12.29
C LYS A 46 -2.86 -6.78 12.65
N LEU A 47 -1.85 -6.37 11.91
CA LEU A 47 -0.46 -6.69 12.22
C LEU A 47 -0.03 -6.03 13.54
N THR A 48 0.57 -6.81 14.44
CA THR A 48 1.14 -6.29 15.68
C THR A 48 2.65 -6.06 15.54
N PRO A 49 3.25 -5.18 16.38
CA PRO A 49 4.72 -4.97 16.38
C PRO A 49 5.52 -6.25 16.60
N ASP A 50 5.02 -7.16 17.45
CA ASP A 50 5.70 -8.43 17.74
C ASP A 50 5.69 -9.38 16.53
N LYS A 51 4.53 -9.52 15.87
CA LYS A 51 4.42 -10.29 14.63
C LYS A 51 5.30 -9.70 13.53
N LEU A 52 5.33 -8.37 13.41
CA LEU A 52 6.20 -7.70 12.45
C LEU A 52 7.68 -7.98 12.74
N ARG A 53 8.13 -7.85 13.99
CA ARG A 53 9.54 -8.15 14.37
C ARG A 53 9.93 -9.58 14.01
N LYS A 54 9.07 -10.56 14.29
CA LYS A 54 9.30 -11.98 13.98
C LYS A 54 9.32 -12.26 12.47
N ALA A 55 8.58 -11.48 11.69
CA ALA A 55 8.50 -11.65 10.24
C ALA A 55 9.70 -11.07 9.49
N ILE A 56 10.34 -10.05 10.00
CA ILE A 56 11.46 -9.38 9.35
C ILE A 56 12.68 -10.31 9.28
N THR A 57 13.28 -10.41 8.09
CA THR A 57 14.54 -11.11 7.83
C THR A 57 15.51 -10.20 7.07
N LYS A 58 16.75 -10.68 6.86
CA LYS A 58 17.72 -9.99 6.00
C LYS A 58 17.27 -9.85 4.54
N LYS A 59 16.29 -10.68 4.10
CA LYS A 59 15.72 -10.69 2.75
C LYS A 59 14.48 -9.82 2.61
N THR A 60 13.93 -9.31 3.72
CA THR A 60 12.73 -8.47 3.68
C THR A 60 13.02 -7.18 2.96
N LYS A 61 12.34 -6.96 1.81
CA LYS A 61 12.48 -5.79 0.95
C LYS A 61 11.31 -4.83 1.09
N TRP A 62 10.10 -5.37 1.19
CA TRP A 62 8.87 -4.60 1.28
C TRP A 62 7.93 -5.12 2.38
N ILE A 63 7.08 -4.24 2.85
CA ILE A 63 5.87 -4.57 3.60
C ILE A 63 4.68 -3.86 2.97
N ILE A 64 3.53 -4.54 2.92
CA ILE A 64 2.27 -3.95 2.45
C ILE A 64 1.41 -3.58 3.65
N PHE A 65 0.90 -2.35 3.66
CA PHE A 65 -0.19 -1.91 4.51
C PHE A 65 -1.40 -1.59 3.62
N ASN A 66 -2.57 -2.12 3.98
CA ASN A 66 -3.85 -1.76 3.39
C ASN A 66 -4.80 -1.40 4.53
N SER A 67 -5.14 -0.12 4.64
CA SER A 67 -5.96 0.40 5.74
C SER A 67 -6.83 1.56 5.27
N PRO A 68 -8.17 1.42 5.32
CA PRO A 68 -8.92 0.21 5.69
C PRO A 68 -8.62 -0.99 4.80
N SER A 69 -8.69 -2.20 5.36
CA SER A 69 -8.24 -3.42 4.69
C SER A 69 -9.34 -4.10 3.87
N ASN A 70 -8.99 -4.64 2.73
CA ASN A 70 -9.76 -5.64 2.02
C ASN A 70 -9.16 -7.03 2.36
N PRO A 71 -9.94 -8.01 2.92
CA PRO A 71 -11.42 -8.04 2.99
C PRO A 71 -12.02 -7.60 4.32
N THR A 72 -11.23 -7.33 5.36
CA THR A 72 -11.73 -7.26 6.75
C THR A 72 -12.41 -5.95 7.13
N GLY A 73 -12.16 -4.86 6.40
CA GLY A 73 -12.54 -3.51 6.78
C GLY A 73 -11.75 -2.94 7.98
N ALA A 74 -10.83 -3.72 8.56
CA ALA A 74 -10.03 -3.28 9.69
C ALA A 74 -9.17 -2.06 9.34
N SER A 75 -9.19 -1.05 10.21
CA SER A 75 -8.42 0.17 10.05
C SER A 75 -7.44 0.36 11.22
N TYR A 76 -6.22 0.78 10.91
CA TYR A 76 -5.23 1.08 11.95
C TYR A 76 -5.45 2.46 12.55
N THR A 77 -5.40 2.52 13.86
CA THR A 77 -5.36 3.79 14.59
C THR A 77 -3.96 4.42 14.50
N LYS A 78 -3.88 5.75 14.73
CA LYS A 78 -2.59 6.46 14.83
C LYS A 78 -1.64 5.81 15.84
N THR A 79 -2.17 5.34 16.97
CA THR A 79 -1.37 4.67 18.00
C THR A 79 -0.78 3.35 17.52
N GLU A 80 -1.55 2.54 16.80
CA GLU A 80 -1.07 1.26 16.24
C GLU A 80 -0.01 1.52 15.16
N ILE A 81 -0.25 2.45 14.25
CA ILE A 81 0.74 2.86 13.24
C ILE A 81 2.03 3.35 13.89
N ASN A 82 1.95 4.17 14.95
CA ASN A 82 3.13 4.63 15.68
C ASN A 82 3.90 3.47 16.35
N LYS A 83 3.23 2.44 16.86
CA LYS A 83 3.89 1.25 17.40
C LYS A 83 4.61 0.45 16.31
N LEU A 84 3.98 0.24 15.15
CA LEU A 84 4.57 -0.44 13.99
C LEU A 84 5.75 0.36 13.39
N SER A 85 5.61 1.68 13.31
CA SER A 85 6.66 2.56 12.78
C SER A 85 7.96 2.46 13.56
N LYS A 86 7.91 2.29 14.89
CA LYS A 86 9.11 2.09 15.71
C LYS A 86 9.92 0.85 15.30
N VAL A 87 9.24 -0.21 14.86
CA VAL A 87 9.90 -1.42 14.34
C VAL A 87 10.52 -1.13 12.97
N LEU A 88 9.76 -0.49 12.08
CA LEU A 88 10.22 -0.17 10.73
C LEU A 88 11.37 0.83 10.72
N ILE A 89 11.37 1.84 11.59
CA ILE A 89 12.46 2.83 11.70
C ILE A 89 13.79 2.16 11.96
N LYS A 90 13.81 1.10 12.79
CA LYS A 90 15.02 0.31 13.06
C LYS A 90 15.47 -0.54 11.86
N ASN A 91 14.59 -0.82 10.92
CA ASN A 91 14.83 -1.68 9.75
C ASN A 91 14.88 -0.84 8.45
N LYS A 92 15.91 -0.02 8.29
CA LYS A 92 16.04 1.04 7.28
C LYS A 92 15.95 0.57 5.82
N LYS A 93 16.21 -0.70 5.54
CA LYS A 93 16.21 -1.28 4.17
C LYS A 93 14.83 -1.66 3.66
N ILE A 94 13.81 -1.68 4.52
CA ILE A 94 12.45 -2.11 4.16
C ILE A 94 11.70 -0.93 3.58
N HIS A 95 11.21 -1.07 2.35
CA HIS A 95 10.25 -0.15 1.74
C HIS A 95 8.84 -0.48 2.22
N ILE A 96 7.97 0.51 2.20
CA ILE A 96 6.60 0.40 2.65
C ILE A 96 5.68 0.72 1.47
N LEU A 97 4.75 -0.16 1.16
CA LEU A 97 3.65 0.10 0.26
C LEU A 97 2.42 0.35 1.12
N SER A 98 1.92 1.60 1.10
CA SER A 98 0.68 1.99 1.77
C SER A 98 -0.42 2.05 0.73
N ASP A 99 -1.31 1.07 0.76
CA ASP A 99 -2.49 1.02 -0.11
C ASP A 99 -3.65 1.69 0.61
N ASP A 100 -3.84 2.96 0.27
CA ASP A 100 -4.77 3.88 0.93
C ASP A 100 -6.08 4.02 0.13
N ILE A 101 -6.39 3.08 -0.77
CA ILE A 101 -7.53 3.13 -1.71
C ILE A 101 -8.90 3.33 -1.03
N TYR A 102 -9.02 2.99 0.25
CA TYR A 102 -10.24 3.11 1.05
C TYR A 102 -10.19 4.27 2.06
N GLU A 103 -9.25 5.21 1.95
CA GLU A 103 -9.03 6.28 2.95
C GLU A 103 -10.26 7.14 3.24
N HIS A 104 -11.17 7.31 2.27
CA HIS A 104 -12.41 8.06 2.42
C HIS A 104 -13.61 7.20 2.82
N ILE A 105 -13.46 5.88 2.87
CA ILE A 105 -14.54 4.94 3.25
C ILE A 105 -14.32 4.52 4.71
N ILE A 106 -14.57 5.46 5.60
CA ILE A 106 -14.39 5.34 7.05
C ILE A 106 -15.73 5.60 7.75
N TYR A 107 -16.08 4.74 8.69
CA TYR A 107 -17.33 4.81 9.44
C TYR A 107 -17.08 5.21 10.90
N ASP A 108 -18.16 5.45 11.66
CA ASP A 108 -18.18 5.65 13.11
C ASP A 108 -17.26 6.77 13.61
N LYS A 109 -17.13 7.86 12.83
CA LYS A 109 -16.26 9.01 13.16
C LYS A 109 -14.79 8.63 13.40
N THR A 110 -14.37 7.47 12.94
CA THR A 110 -12.96 7.03 13.01
C THR A 110 -12.08 7.98 12.20
N LYS A 111 -10.98 8.44 12.78
CA LYS A 111 -10.02 9.29 12.07
C LYS A 111 -9.03 8.44 11.29
N TYR A 112 -9.00 8.65 9.99
CA TYR A 112 -8.01 8.01 9.11
C TYR A 112 -6.59 8.47 9.45
N PHE A 113 -5.66 7.52 9.43
CA PHE A 113 -4.24 7.80 9.59
C PHE A 113 -3.41 6.81 8.76
N THR A 114 -2.57 7.33 7.87
CA THR A 114 -1.68 6.50 7.05
C THR A 114 -0.26 6.49 7.59
N ILE A 115 0.45 5.39 7.36
CA ILE A 115 1.87 5.26 7.72
C ILE A 115 2.75 6.26 6.95
N ALA A 116 2.29 6.77 5.82
CA ALA A 116 2.96 7.81 5.04
C ALA A 116 3.11 9.15 5.80
N GLN A 117 2.30 9.39 6.84
CA GLN A 117 2.40 10.57 7.70
C GLN A 117 3.56 10.50 8.71
N ILE A 118 4.22 9.35 8.84
CA ILE A 118 5.38 9.19 9.73
C ILE A 118 6.63 9.75 9.04
N SER A 119 7.12 10.90 9.47
CA SER A 119 8.23 11.64 8.84
C SER A 119 9.46 10.77 8.56
N ASN A 120 9.87 9.93 9.53
CA ASN A 120 11.03 9.04 9.40
C ASN A 120 10.84 7.88 8.42
N LEU A 121 9.62 7.66 7.93
CA LEU A 121 9.30 6.61 6.96
C LEU A 121 8.97 7.17 5.57
N LYS A 122 8.70 8.46 5.45
CA LYS A 122 8.25 9.13 4.21
C LYS A 122 9.15 8.82 3.01
N ASN A 123 10.47 8.85 3.19
CA ASN A 123 11.44 8.67 2.12
C ASN A 123 11.57 7.21 1.63
N ARG A 124 10.77 6.29 2.15
CA ARG A 124 10.71 4.87 1.72
C ARG A 124 9.30 4.29 1.75
N THR A 125 8.31 5.16 1.82
CA THR A 125 6.89 4.80 1.68
C THR A 125 6.39 5.18 0.29
N LEU A 126 5.86 4.20 -0.42
CA LEU A 126 5.09 4.38 -1.64
C LEU A 126 3.61 4.32 -1.26
N THR A 127 2.92 5.44 -1.37
CA THR A 127 1.47 5.51 -1.17
C THR A 127 0.77 5.25 -2.49
N MET A 128 -0.19 4.34 -2.47
CA MET A 128 -1.07 4.05 -3.60
C MET A 128 -2.50 4.45 -3.28
N ASN A 129 -3.17 5.00 -4.26
CA ASN A 129 -4.57 5.37 -4.17
C ASN A 129 -5.22 5.34 -5.56
N GLY A 130 -6.48 5.70 -5.66
CA GLY A 130 -7.20 5.74 -6.91
C GLY A 130 -8.65 6.21 -6.75
N VAL A 131 -9.30 6.47 -7.88
CA VAL A 131 -10.68 6.95 -7.91
C VAL A 131 -11.72 5.82 -7.90
N SER A 132 -11.27 4.57 -7.98
CA SER A 132 -12.14 3.39 -8.15
C SER A 132 -13.16 3.22 -7.03
N LYS A 133 -12.79 3.51 -5.78
CA LYS A 133 -13.60 3.24 -4.59
C LYS A 133 -14.33 4.49 -4.13
N SER A 134 -13.62 5.48 -3.67
CA SER A 134 -14.21 6.72 -3.11
C SER A 134 -15.10 7.48 -4.09
N TYR A 135 -14.81 7.37 -5.38
CA TYR A 135 -15.58 8.05 -6.44
C TYR A 135 -16.44 7.09 -7.28
N ALA A 136 -16.58 5.83 -6.87
CA ALA A 136 -17.32 4.79 -7.62
C ALA A 136 -16.89 4.67 -9.10
N MET A 137 -15.62 4.93 -9.40
CA MET A 137 -15.06 5.00 -10.74
C MET A 137 -14.24 3.75 -11.11
N THR A 138 -14.70 2.56 -10.71
CA THR A 138 -13.98 1.31 -10.95
C THR A 138 -13.74 1.05 -12.44
N GLY A 139 -14.73 1.31 -13.28
CA GLY A 139 -14.65 1.13 -14.74
C GLY A 139 -13.67 2.06 -15.45
N TRP A 140 -13.33 3.19 -14.87
CA TRP A 140 -12.40 4.19 -15.45
C TRP A 140 -10.93 3.78 -15.37
N ARG A 141 -10.59 2.79 -14.56
CA ARG A 141 -9.25 2.18 -14.46
C ARG A 141 -8.14 3.18 -14.11
N ILE A 142 -8.36 4.09 -13.16
CA ILE A 142 -7.37 5.08 -12.71
C ILE A 142 -6.93 4.78 -11.28
N GLY A 143 -5.62 4.61 -11.13
CA GLY A 143 -4.90 4.62 -9.86
C GLY A 143 -3.67 5.50 -9.98
N TYR A 144 -3.17 5.97 -8.86
CA TYR A 144 -1.97 6.80 -8.79
C TYR A 144 -1.13 6.44 -7.57
N ALA A 145 0.14 6.83 -7.62
CA ALA A 145 1.06 6.59 -6.52
C ALA A 145 1.98 7.78 -6.30
N GLY A 146 2.29 8.04 -5.04
CA GLY A 146 3.27 9.03 -4.61
C GLY A 146 4.31 8.40 -3.70
N GLY A 147 5.58 8.81 -3.83
CA GLY A 147 6.63 8.23 -2.99
C GLY A 147 8.04 8.64 -3.40
N PRO A 148 9.06 7.89 -2.97
CA PRO A 148 10.45 8.19 -3.25
C PRO A 148 10.73 8.34 -4.74
N LYS A 149 11.42 9.42 -5.11
CA LYS A 149 11.69 9.80 -6.51
C LYS A 149 12.26 8.64 -7.34
N GLU A 150 13.20 7.88 -6.77
CA GLU A 150 13.86 6.79 -7.51
C GLU A 150 12.92 5.60 -7.74
N ILE A 151 12.03 5.30 -6.79
CA ILE A 151 11.00 4.28 -6.97
C ILE A 151 9.99 4.73 -8.03
N ILE A 152 9.53 5.97 -8.00
CA ILE A 152 8.60 6.51 -9.00
C ILE A 152 9.22 6.51 -10.40
N LYS A 153 10.50 6.89 -10.54
CA LYS A 153 11.21 6.81 -11.83
C LYS A 153 11.26 5.37 -12.36
N ALA A 154 11.57 4.40 -11.49
CA ALA A 154 11.63 3.00 -11.87
C ALA A 154 10.25 2.45 -12.28
N ILE A 155 9.19 2.79 -11.53
CA ILE A 155 7.80 2.45 -11.88
C ILE A 155 7.42 3.02 -13.25
N ARG A 156 7.74 4.28 -13.52
CA ARG A 156 7.46 4.92 -14.81
C ARG A 156 8.16 4.22 -15.96
N LYS A 157 9.42 3.79 -15.75
CA LYS A 157 10.18 3.04 -16.77
C LYS A 157 9.51 1.71 -17.09
N VAL A 158 9.07 0.94 -16.08
CA VAL A 158 8.32 -0.31 -16.27
C VAL A 158 7.01 -0.04 -17.00
N GLN A 159 6.25 0.96 -16.56
CA GLN A 159 4.96 1.29 -17.13
C GLN A 159 5.06 1.72 -18.60
N SER A 160 6.05 2.53 -18.95
CA SER A 160 6.22 3.00 -20.34
C SER A 160 6.49 1.86 -21.33
N GLN A 161 6.98 0.71 -20.85
CA GLN A 161 7.28 -0.47 -21.67
C GLN A 161 6.22 -1.57 -21.55
N SER A 162 5.14 -1.34 -20.79
CA SER A 162 4.06 -2.32 -20.60
C SER A 162 2.70 -1.72 -20.97
N THR A 163 2.04 -1.00 -20.06
CA THR A 163 0.71 -0.44 -20.26
C THR A 163 0.72 1.00 -20.83
N SER A 164 1.89 1.58 -21.00
CA SER A 164 2.13 2.97 -21.46
C SER A 164 1.50 4.01 -20.51
N ASN A 165 0.24 4.34 -20.70
CA ASN A 165 -0.52 5.31 -19.91
C ASN A 165 -1.97 4.86 -19.69
N PRO A 166 -2.64 5.36 -18.65
CA PRO A 166 -4.09 5.31 -18.59
C PRO A 166 -4.74 6.10 -19.73
N SER A 167 -5.98 5.77 -20.06
CA SER A 167 -6.78 6.53 -21.04
C SER A 167 -6.84 8.01 -20.67
N SER A 168 -6.62 8.91 -21.64
CA SER A 168 -6.68 10.36 -21.44
C SER A 168 -8.06 10.84 -20.99
N VAL A 169 -9.13 10.23 -21.50
CA VAL A 169 -10.52 10.50 -21.06
C VAL A 169 -10.69 10.14 -19.57
N SER A 170 -10.18 8.96 -19.18
CA SER A 170 -10.22 8.53 -17.78
C SER A 170 -9.39 9.44 -16.86
N GLN A 171 -8.26 9.95 -17.35
CA GLN A 171 -7.44 10.90 -16.59
C GLN A 171 -8.18 12.22 -16.38
N ALA A 172 -8.83 12.77 -17.42
CA ALA A 172 -9.63 13.99 -17.32
C ALA A 172 -10.78 13.83 -16.30
N ALA A 173 -11.49 12.70 -16.37
CA ALA A 173 -12.56 12.39 -15.41
C ALA A 173 -12.03 12.26 -13.97
N ALA A 174 -10.85 11.65 -13.78
CA ALA A 174 -10.24 11.54 -12.46
C ALA A 174 -9.79 12.91 -11.91
N VAL A 175 -9.28 13.81 -12.76
CA VAL A 175 -8.93 15.17 -12.37
C VAL A 175 -10.17 15.93 -11.86
N GLU A 176 -11.29 15.83 -12.57
CA GLU A 176 -12.55 16.45 -12.13
C GLU A 176 -13.06 15.83 -10.83
N ALA A 177 -13.02 14.50 -10.69
CA ALA A 177 -13.42 13.83 -9.45
C ALA A 177 -12.61 14.30 -8.25
N LEU A 178 -11.31 14.52 -8.40
CA LEU A 178 -10.42 14.93 -7.31
C LEU A 178 -10.51 16.43 -6.98
N ASN A 179 -10.81 17.28 -7.98
CA ASN A 179 -10.86 18.74 -7.81
C ASN A 179 -12.27 19.29 -7.64
N GLY A 180 -13.29 18.52 -8.00
CA GLY A 180 -14.69 18.90 -7.89
C GLY A 180 -15.20 18.93 -6.45
N THR A 181 -16.49 19.20 -6.28
CA THR A 181 -17.12 19.20 -4.95
C THR A 181 -17.05 17.82 -4.30
N GLN A 182 -16.69 17.78 -3.03
CA GLN A 182 -16.63 16.56 -2.22
C GLN A 182 -17.88 16.40 -1.31
N LYS A 183 -19.00 17.02 -1.68
CA LYS A 183 -20.26 17.01 -0.94
C LYS A 183 -21.16 15.84 -1.35
N PHE A 184 -20.68 14.61 -1.27
CA PHE A 184 -21.46 13.39 -1.59
C PHE A 184 -21.39 12.38 -0.45
#